data_17d54b8c17a1b06f59f6dd8053dc27ad
#
_entry.id   17d54b8c17a1b06f59f6dd8053dc27ad
#
_cell.length_a   1.000
_cell.length_b   1.000
_cell.length_c   1.000
_cell.angle_alpha   90.00
_cell.angle_beta   90.00
_cell.angle_gamma   90.00
#
_symmetry.space_group_name_H-M   'P 1'
#
loop_
_entity.id
_entity.type
_entity.pdbx_description
1 polymer ?
#
loop_
_entity_poly.entity_id
_entity_poly.type
_entity_poly.pdbx_seq_one_letter_code
_entity_poly.pdbx_strand_id
1 'polypeptide(L)'
;MYVHEGRKLRYDVPLTIGDVTYPANWLRLSSPEQRQELGITEAPDPVTPSYDQKFFWGVNNPKALEDTPVLDSEGNETDDVQTGLKTLWIQKQKDTAANILLLTDWYVTRKSETGAAIPDEVSTFRSSTRAACEQRESEIRACTTTEELASLVREGRLTEWPVSS
;
A
#
# COMPACT_ATOMS: atom_id res chain seq x y z
N MET A 1 -20.13 19.42 -5.51
CA MET A 1 -21.24 19.51 -4.52
C MET A 1 -21.81 20.91 -4.48
N TYR A 2 -23.08 21.10 -4.02
CA TYR A 2 -23.67 22.45 -3.83
C TYR A 2 -23.58 22.88 -2.37
N VAL A 3 -23.33 24.17 -2.17
CA VAL A 3 -23.17 24.81 -0.86
C VAL A 3 -24.00 26.08 -0.79
N HIS A 4 -24.69 26.32 0.33
CA HIS A 4 -25.40 27.55 0.65
C HIS A 4 -24.96 28.02 2.05
N GLU A 5 -24.51 29.24 2.18
CA GLU A 5 -24.01 29.83 3.45
C GLU A 5 -22.98 28.93 4.17
N GLY A 6 -22.06 28.29 3.42
CA GLY A 6 -21.05 27.39 3.98
C GLY A 6 -21.57 25.98 4.35
N ARG A 7 -22.86 25.68 4.18
CA ARG A 7 -23.43 24.37 4.46
C ARG A 7 -23.57 23.55 3.18
N LYS A 8 -23.12 22.29 3.21
CA LYS A 8 -23.31 21.33 2.13
C LYS A 8 -24.81 21.01 1.97
N LEU A 9 -25.34 21.21 0.76
CA LEU A 9 -26.70 20.81 0.41
C LEU A 9 -26.72 19.32 0.03
N ARG A 10 -27.80 18.66 0.41
CA ARG A 10 -28.04 17.24 0.09
C ARG A 10 -29.02 17.14 -1.06
N TYR A 11 -28.77 16.25 -2.01
CA TYR A 11 -29.73 15.90 -3.04
C TYR A 11 -30.92 15.11 -2.43
N ASP A 12 -32.05 15.18 -3.11
CA ASP A 12 -33.25 14.41 -2.79
C ASP A 12 -33.79 14.65 -1.36
N VAL A 13 -33.51 15.84 -0.82
CA VAL A 13 -34.05 16.32 0.46
C VAL A 13 -34.66 17.69 0.23
N PRO A 14 -35.85 18.00 0.82
CA PRO A 14 -36.40 19.34 0.76
C PRO A 14 -35.40 20.38 1.27
N LEU A 15 -35.28 21.50 0.55
CA LEU A 15 -34.37 22.59 0.86
C LEU A 15 -35.17 23.81 1.30
N THR A 16 -34.89 24.31 2.49
CA THR A 16 -35.48 25.57 2.98
C THR A 16 -34.44 26.68 2.96
N ILE A 17 -34.74 27.76 2.25
CA ILE A 17 -33.94 28.99 2.19
C ILE A 17 -34.84 30.14 2.57
N GLY A 18 -34.53 30.87 3.65
CA GLY A 18 -35.40 31.84 4.24
C GLY A 18 -36.78 31.20 4.63
N ASP A 19 -37.88 31.78 4.19
CA ASP A 19 -39.21 31.30 4.47
C ASP A 19 -39.78 30.37 3.37
N VAL A 20 -38.98 30.02 2.37
CA VAL A 20 -39.40 29.21 1.23
C VAL A 20 -38.81 27.80 1.31
N THR A 21 -39.69 26.80 1.19
CA THR A 21 -39.28 25.40 1.12
C THR A 21 -39.43 24.87 -0.30
N TYR A 22 -38.33 24.41 -0.85
CA TYR A 22 -38.23 23.81 -2.17
C TYR A 22 -38.34 22.28 -2.08
N PRO A 23 -39.01 21.62 -3.07
CA PRO A 23 -39.16 20.16 -3.06
C PRO A 23 -37.82 19.43 -3.15
N ALA A 24 -37.81 18.18 -2.72
CA ALA A 24 -36.57 17.35 -2.62
C ALA A 24 -35.76 17.25 -3.93
N ASN A 25 -36.46 17.24 -5.08
CA ASN A 25 -35.81 17.15 -6.40
C ASN A 25 -35.40 18.51 -6.99
N TRP A 26 -35.71 19.63 -6.30
CA TRP A 26 -35.48 20.99 -6.83
C TRP A 26 -33.99 21.21 -7.17
N LEU A 27 -33.10 20.79 -6.30
CA LEU A 27 -31.64 20.98 -6.48
C LEU A 27 -31.11 20.28 -7.74
N ARG A 28 -31.76 19.20 -8.19
CA ARG A 28 -31.41 18.50 -9.44
C ARG A 28 -31.99 19.17 -10.68
N LEU A 29 -33.19 19.74 -10.55
CA LEU A 29 -33.94 20.25 -11.68
C LEU A 29 -33.74 21.75 -11.92
N SER A 30 -33.23 22.48 -10.91
CA SER A 30 -32.96 23.92 -11.01
C SER A 30 -31.85 24.23 -11.98
N SER A 31 -31.97 25.34 -12.68
CA SER A 31 -30.90 25.85 -13.54
C SER A 31 -29.76 26.46 -12.71
N PRO A 32 -28.54 26.65 -13.30
CA PRO A 32 -27.46 27.33 -12.63
C PRO A 32 -27.84 28.73 -12.14
N GLU A 33 -28.60 29.47 -12.95
CA GLU A 33 -29.06 30.83 -12.65
C GLU A 33 -29.98 30.84 -11.43
N GLN A 34 -30.95 29.93 -11.37
CA GLN A 34 -31.88 29.78 -10.23
C GLN A 34 -31.12 29.46 -8.92
N ARG A 35 -30.09 28.63 -9.01
CA ARG A 35 -29.24 28.31 -7.85
C ARG A 35 -28.45 29.52 -7.40
N GLN A 36 -27.89 30.28 -8.36
CA GLN A 36 -27.13 31.47 -8.07
C GLN A 36 -27.96 32.58 -7.43
N GLU A 37 -29.23 32.80 -7.89
CA GLU A 37 -30.17 33.74 -7.29
C GLU A 37 -30.43 33.46 -5.80
N LEU A 38 -30.38 32.18 -5.41
CA LEU A 38 -30.56 31.74 -4.02
C LEU A 38 -29.25 31.67 -3.24
N GLY A 39 -28.13 32.17 -3.79
CA GLY A 39 -26.82 32.11 -3.15
C GLY A 39 -26.23 30.72 -3.05
N ILE A 40 -26.72 29.76 -3.85
CA ILE A 40 -26.16 28.40 -3.90
C ILE A 40 -24.98 28.39 -4.88
N THR A 41 -23.84 28.01 -4.39
CA THR A 41 -22.60 27.91 -5.18
C THR A 41 -22.19 26.46 -5.37
N GLU A 42 -21.55 26.17 -6.49
CA GLU A 42 -20.92 24.88 -6.71
C GLU A 42 -19.51 24.90 -6.16
N ALA A 43 -19.24 24.01 -5.21
CA ALA A 43 -17.91 23.77 -4.67
C ALA A 43 -17.39 22.41 -5.14
N PRO A 44 -16.09 22.23 -5.34
CA PRO A 44 -15.53 20.92 -5.61
C PRO A 44 -15.90 19.96 -4.48
N ASP A 45 -16.09 18.69 -4.83
CA ASP A 45 -16.29 17.68 -3.79
C ASP A 45 -15.02 17.58 -2.90
N PRO A 46 -15.20 17.44 -1.58
CA PRO A 46 -14.06 17.28 -0.69
C PRO A 46 -13.24 16.05 -1.13
N VAL A 47 -11.97 16.28 -1.44
CA VAL A 47 -11.05 15.19 -1.70
C VAL A 47 -10.87 14.42 -0.38
N THR A 48 -11.35 13.20 -0.33
CA THR A 48 -11.05 12.31 0.80
C THR A 48 -9.59 11.89 0.67
N PRO A 49 -8.70 12.24 1.61
CA PRO A 49 -7.32 11.81 1.55
C PRO A 49 -7.27 10.29 1.50
N SER A 50 -6.58 9.73 0.51
CA SER A 50 -6.33 8.30 0.41
C SER A 50 -4.95 7.97 0.96
N TYR A 51 -4.80 6.78 1.51
CA TYR A 51 -3.53 6.25 1.98
C TYR A 51 -3.39 4.78 1.59
N ASP A 52 -2.16 4.30 1.43
CA ASP A 52 -1.89 2.90 1.15
C ASP A 52 -1.91 2.10 2.47
N GLN A 53 -2.92 1.27 2.63
CA GLN A 53 -3.11 0.43 3.83
C GLN A 53 -1.98 -0.58 4.06
N LYS A 54 -1.13 -0.84 3.08
CA LYS A 54 0.06 -1.68 3.26
C LYS A 54 1.07 -1.03 4.19
N PHE A 55 1.17 0.31 4.16
CA PHE A 55 2.18 1.11 4.85
C PHE A 55 1.63 2.01 5.95
N PHE A 56 0.33 2.32 5.92
CA PHE A 56 -0.29 3.27 6.83
C PHE A 56 -1.53 2.68 7.48
N TRP A 57 -1.80 3.08 8.73
CA TRP A 57 -3.05 2.80 9.43
C TRP A 57 -4.15 3.82 9.11
N GLY A 58 -3.77 4.98 8.62
CA GLY A 58 -4.63 6.10 8.28
C GLY A 58 -3.85 7.20 7.60
N VAL A 59 -4.52 8.30 7.27
CA VAL A 59 -3.86 9.49 6.71
C VAL A 59 -2.83 10.00 7.72
N ASN A 60 -1.57 10.15 7.31
CA ASN A 60 -0.45 10.57 8.17
C ASN A 60 -0.19 9.68 9.39
N ASN A 61 -0.64 8.42 9.39
CA ASN A 61 -0.38 7.46 10.45
C ASN A 61 0.40 6.26 9.89
N PRO A 62 1.73 6.34 9.78
CA PRO A 62 2.57 5.27 9.25
C PRO A 62 2.62 4.07 10.21
N LYS A 63 2.71 2.88 9.64
CA LYS A 63 3.03 1.66 10.38
C LYS A 63 4.49 1.70 10.84
N ALA A 64 4.80 1.00 11.93
CA ALA A 64 6.17 0.88 12.42
C ALA A 64 7.09 0.27 11.34
N LEU A 65 8.24 0.90 11.12
CA LEU A 65 9.23 0.43 10.16
C LEU A 65 10.04 -0.73 10.73
N GLU A 66 10.44 -0.61 11.99
CA GLU A 66 11.19 -1.63 12.73
C GLU A 66 10.24 -2.46 13.60
N ASP A 67 10.71 -3.63 14.01
CA ASP A 67 10.03 -4.47 14.98
C ASP A 67 9.96 -3.75 16.33
N THR A 68 8.82 -3.83 17.00
CA THR A 68 8.59 -3.17 18.31
C THR A 68 8.09 -4.18 19.33
N PRO A 69 8.58 -4.13 20.58
CA PRO A 69 8.04 -4.97 21.63
C PRO A 69 6.58 -4.65 21.90
N VAL A 70 5.78 -5.65 22.23
CA VAL A 70 4.42 -5.48 22.68
C VAL A 70 4.46 -5.17 24.18
N LEU A 71 3.75 -4.12 24.60
CA LEU A 71 3.65 -3.75 26.01
C LEU A 71 2.44 -4.41 26.66
N ASP A 72 2.59 -4.82 27.92
CA ASP A 72 1.47 -5.28 28.75
C ASP A 72 0.59 -4.10 29.22
N SER A 73 -0.45 -4.38 30.00
CA SER A 73 -1.36 -3.36 30.55
C SER A 73 -0.70 -2.41 31.55
N GLU A 74 0.48 -2.77 32.06
CA GLU A 74 1.27 -1.99 33.03
C GLU A 74 2.39 -1.18 32.32
N GLY A 75 2.56 -1.37 30.99
CA GLY A 75 3.55 -0.68 30.18
C GLY A 75 4.92 -1.36 30.15
N ASN A 76 5.04 -2.61 30.62
CA ASN A 76 6.28 -3.38 30.53
C ASN A 76 6.35 -4.11 29.19
N GLU A 77 7.57 -4.29 28.67
CA GLU A 77 7.81 -5.09 27.46
C GLU A 77 7.50 -6.57 27.74
N THR A 78 6.75 -7.18 26.82
CA THR A 78 6.47 -8.62 26.82
C THR A 78 7.46 -9.35 25.89
N ASP A 79 7.45 -10.69 25.91
CA ASP A 79 8.22 -11.51 24.96
C ASP A 79 7.64 -11.45 23.54
N ASP A 80 6.46 -10.87 23.35
CA ASP A 80 5.84 -10.71 22.05
C ASP A 80 6.40 -9.50 21.30
N VAL A 81 6.57 -9.66 19.98
CA VAL A 81 7.09 -8.62 19.10
C VAL A 81 6.08 -8.31 18.02
N GLN A 82 5.70 -7.05 17.91
CA GLN A 82 4.97 -6.56 16.75
C GLN A 82 5.92 -6.39 15.58
N THR A 83 5.74 -7.20 14.55
CA THR A 83 6.59 -7.21 13.36
C THR A 83 6.48 -5.91 12.59
N GLY A 84 7.61 -5.27 12.33
CA GLY A 84 7.72 -4.06 11.55
C GLY A 84 7.66 -4.30 10.04
N LEU A 85 7.51 -3.21 9.30
CA LEU A 85 7.41 -3.28 7.84
C LEU A 85 8.67 -3.83 7.18
N LYS A 86 9.86 -3.52 7.68
CA LYS A 86 11.11 -4.05 7.13
C LYS A 86 11.15 -5.57 7.19
N THR A 87 10.87 -6.14 8.34
CA THR A 87 10.86 -7.60 8.55
C THR A 87 9.83 -8.26 7.64
N LEU A 88 8.61 -7.70 7.55
CA LEU A 88 7.56 -8.21 6.67
C LEU A 88 7.97 -8.20 5.19
N TRP A 89 8.55 -7.09 4.70
CA TRP A 89 8.93 -6.97 3.30
C TRP A 89 10.18 -7.78 2.95
N ILE A 90 11.15 -7.92 3.87
CA ILE A 90 12.30 -8.82 3.73
C ILE A 90 11.82 -10.27 3.64
N GLN A 91 10.93 -10.69 4.54
CA GLN A 91 10.38 -12.05 4.50
C GLN A 91 9.67 -12.32 3.17
N LYS A 92 8.88 -11.38 2.68
CA LYS A 92 8.23 -11.48 1.37
C LYS A 92 9.21 -11.65 0.22
N GLN A 93 10.37 -10.97 0.24
CA GLN A 93 11.41 -11.15 -0.78
C GLN A 93 12.03 -12.54 -0.69
N LYS A 94 12.32 -13.03 0.52
CA LYS A 94 12.84 -14.38 0.75
C LYS A 94 11.89 -15.47 0.28
N ASP A 95 10.61 -15.34 0.59
CA ASP A 95 9.59 -16.29 0.16
C ASP A 95 9.46 -16.32 -1.37
N THR A 96 9.54 -15.15 -2.00
CA THR A 96 9.52 -15.06 -3.46
C THR A 96 10.75 -15.71 -4.09
N ALA A 97 11.95 -15.42 -3.55
CA ALA A 97 13.19 -16.05 -4.01
C ALA A 97 13.16 -17.58 -3.83
N ALA A 98 12.68 -18.06 -2.69
CA ALA A 98 12.52 -19.49 -2.42
C ALA A 98 11.60 -20.16 -3.44
N ASN A 99 10.44 -19.56 -3.72
CA ASN A 99 9.49 -20.08 -4.72
C ASN A 99 10.10 -20.13 -6.14
N ILE A 100 10.89 -19.12 -6.52
CA ILE A 100 11.59 -19.10 -7.81
C ILE A 100 12.65 -20.21 -7.86
N LEU A 101 13.42 -20.38 -6.81
CA LEU A 101 14.49 -21.40 -6.74
C LEU A 101 13.95 -22.83 -6.67
N LEU A 102 12.76 -23.04 -6.12
CA LEU A 102 12.10 -24.33 -5.97
C LEU A 102 12.02 -25.08 -7.32
N LEU A 103 11.76 -24.36 -8.41
CA LEU A 103 11.65 -24.94 -9.75
C LEU A 103 12.94 -25.63 -10.24
N THR A 104 14.07 -25.29 -9.66
CA THR A 104 15.40 -25.80 -10.03
C THR A 104 16.07 -26.58 -8.92
N ASP A 105 15.42 -26.83 -7.78
CA ASP A 105 16.02 -27.54 -6.63
C ASP A 105 16.32 -29.01 -6.95
N TRP A 106 15.55 -29.61 -7.83
CA TRP A 106 15.82 -30.97 -8.28
C TRP A 106 17.22 -31.15 -8.92
N TYR A 107 17.79 -30.10 -9.56
CA TYR A 107 19.17 -30.16 -10.08
C TYR A 107 20.20 -30.29 -8.96
N VAL A 108 19.95 -29.62 -7.83
CA VAL A 108 20.82 -29.67 -6.66
C VAL A 108 20.76 -31.06 -6.01
N THR A 109 19.56 -31.61 -5.85
CA THR A 109 19.35 -32.94 -5.34
C THR A 109 20.02 -33.98 -6.23
N ARG A 110 19.76 -33.92 -7.57
CA ARG A 110 20.39 -34.83 -8.54
C ARG A 110 21.93 -34.77 -8.46
N LYS A 111 22.50 -33.56 -8.37
CA LYS A 111 23.94 -33.40 -8.22
C LYS A 111 24.46 -34.09 -6.96
N SER A 112 23.76 -33.95 -5.84
CA SER A 112 24.12 -34.57 -4.57
C SER A 112 24.06 -36.10 -4.61
N GLU A 113 23.07 -36.69 -5.29
CA GLU A 113 22.81 -38.12 -5.33
C GLU A 113 23.66 -38.84 -6.39
N THR A 114 23.85 -38.20 -7.55
CA THR A 114 24.45 -38.87 -8.72
C THR A 114 25.81 -38.29 -9.16
N GLY A 115 26.19 -37.14 -8.61
CA GLY A 115 27.38 -36.38 -9.07
C GLY A 115 27.17 -35.63 -10.38
N ALA A 116 25.98 -35.69 -11.00
CA ALA A 116 25.70 -35.01 -12.26
C ALA A 116 25.82 -33.48 -12.11
N ALA A 117 26.53 -32.83 -12.99
CA ALA A 117 26.74 -31.39 -12.96
C ALA A 117 25.38 -30.63 -13.14
N ILE A 118 25.24 -29.49 -12.44
CA ILE A 118 24.16 -28.54 -12.71
C ILE A 118 24.53 -27.79 -13.99
N PRO A 119 23.59 -27.64 -14.94
CA PRO A 119 23.85 -26.79 -16.13
C PRO A 119 24.23 -25.37 -15.75
N ASP A 120 25.15 -24.77 -16.50
CA ASP A 120 25.66 -23.43 -16.20
C ASP A 120 24.56 -22.36 -16.20
N GLU A 121 23.57 -22.47 -17.08
CA GLU A 121 22.39 -21.60 -17.15
C GLU A 121 21.61 -21.64 -15.83
N VAL A 122 21.36 -22.84 -15.30
CA VAL A 122 20.63 -23.05 -14.04
C VAL A 122 21.46 -22.49 -12.88
N SER A 123 22.77 -22.73 -12.88
CA SER A 123 23.67 -22.21 -11.84
C SER A 123 23.70 -20.68 -11.83
N THR A 124 23.79 -20.07 -13.03
CA THR A 124 23.74 -18.60 -13.21
C THR A 124 22.41 -18.03 -12.76
N PHE A 125 21.30 -18.62 -13.20
CA PHE A 125 19.96 -18.20 -12.79
C PHE A 125 19.79 -18.25 -11.25
N ARG A 126 20.20 -19.32 -10.61
CA ARG A 126 20.13 -19.48 -9.15
C ARG A 126 20.96 -18.44 -8.41
N SER A 127 22.19 -18.17 -8.88
CA SER A 127 23.07 -17.16 -8.26
C SER A 127 22.50 -15.75 -8.46
N SER A 128 21.99 -15.42 -9.64
CA SER A 128 21.34 -14.13 -9.92
C SER A 128 20.10 -13.92 -9.06
N THR A 129 19.29 -14.95 -8.84
CA THR A 129 18.10 -14.87 -7.98
C THR A 129 18.48 -14.59 -6.53
N ARG A 130 19.54 -15.25 -6.01
CA ARG A 130 20.01 -14.97 -4.64
C ARG A 130 20.60 -13.57 -4.52
N ALA A 131 21.42 -13.14 -5.47
CA ALA A 131 21.98 -11.79 -5.48
C ALA A 131 20.90 -10.71 -5.54
N ALA A 132 19.84 -10.91 -6.35
CA ALA A 132 18.70 -10.02 -6.41
C ALA A 132 17.94 -9.96 -5.06
N CYS A 133 17.80 -11.08 -4.36
CA CYS A 133 17.19 -11.11 -3.03
C CYS A 133 18.02 -10.31 -2.02
N GLU A 134 19.33 -10.56 -1.94
CA GLU A 134 20.26 -9.86 -1.05
C GLU A 134 20.27 -8.35 -1.29
N GLN A 135 20.29 -7.93 -2.56
CA GLN A 135 20.21 -6.51 -2.92
C GLN A 135 18.93 -5.87 -2.38
N ARG A 136 17.78 -6.51 -2.57
CA ARG A 136 16.48 -6.00 -2.09
C ARG A 136 16.39 -5.95 -0.58
N GLU A 137 16.92 -6.97 0.11
CA GLU A 137 17.02 -6.93 1.57
C GLU A 137 17.86 -5.74 2.03
N SER A 138 18.97 -5.45 1.35
CA SER A 138 19.82 -4.30 1.65
C SER A 138 19.10 -2.98 1.43
N GLU A 139 18.38 -2.84 0.32
CA GLU A 139 17.58 -1.64 0.01
C GLU A 139 16.46 -1.41 1.03
N ILE A 140 15.75 -2.48 1.44
CA ILE A 140 14.72 -2.40 2.48
C ILE A 140 15.32 -2.00 3.82
N ARG A 141 16.46 -2.57 4.21
CA ARG A 141 17.14 -2.21 5.46
C ARG A 141 17.65 -0.78 5.48
N ALA A 142 18.04 -0.25 4.32
CA ALA A 142 18.51 1.13 4.18
C ALA A 142 17.39 2.18 4.32
N CYS A 143 16.12 1.82 4.16
CA CYS A 143 15.01 2.76 4.37
C CYS A 143 15.01 3.26 5.82
N THR A 144 14.85 4.57 6.00
CA THR A 144 14.75 5.22 7.30
C THR A 144 13.33 5.65 7.65
N THR A 145 12.46 5.69 6.65
CA THR A 145 11.04 6.05 6.80
C THR A 145 10.12 5.07 6.09
N THR A 146 8.88 5.00 6.57
CA THR A 146 7.82 4.19 5.93
C THR A 146 7.54 4.66 4.50
N GLU A 147 7.66 5.96 4.22
CA GLU A 147 7.45 6.52 2.88
C GLU A 147 8.55 6.11 1.89
N GLU A 148 9.82 6.02 2.33
CA GLU A 148 10.91 5.50 1.50
C GLU A 148 10.64 4.05 1.10
N LEU A 149 10.23 3.20 2.05
CA LEU A 149 9.87 1.82 1.75
C LEU A 149 8.66 1.73 0.81
N ALA A 150 7.64 2.56 1.03
CA ALA A 150 6.48 2.64 0.14
C ALA A 150 6.87 3.07 -1.28
N SER A 151 7.84 3.98 -1.43
CA SER A 151 8.37 4.41 -2.72
C SER A 151 9.11 3.29 -3.46
N LEU A 152 9.97 2.53 -2.77
CA LEU A 152 10.63 1.34 -3.34
C LEU A 152 9.63 0.35 -3.93
N VAL A 153 8.52 0.14 -3.21
CA VAL A 153 7.46 -0.79 -3.67
C VAL A 153 6.69 -0.22 -4.86
N ARG A 154 6.35 1.07 -4.85
CA ARG A 154 5.64 1.75 -5.95
C ARG A 154 6.47 1.83 -7.23
N GLU A 155 7.77 2.03 -7.10
CA GLU A 155 8.72 2.07 -8.23
C GLU A 155 8.98 0.68 -8.85
N GLY A 156 8.41 -0.37 -8.29
CA GLY A 156 8.57 -1.74 -8.80
C GLY A 156 9.94 -2.37 -8.53
N ARG A 157 10.83 -1.69 -7.79
CA ARG A 157 12.21 -2.16 -7.52
C ARG A 157 12.26 -3.50 -6.78
N LEU A 158 11.18 -3.88 -6.11
CA LEU A 158 11.05 -5.13 -5.38
C LEU A 158 10.30 -6.23 -6.16
N THR A 159 9.94 -6.01 -7.44
CA THR A 159 9.08 -6.92 -8.22
C THR A 159 9.76 -7.59 -9.41
N GLU A 160 10.84 -7.01 -9.95
CA GLU A 160 11.55 -7.55 -11.10
C GLU A 160 12.54 -8.64 -10.66
N TRP A 161 12.31 -9.88 -11.08
CA TRP A 161 13.16 -11.02 -10.76
C TRP A 161 13.86 -11.57 -12.01
N PRO A 162 15.07 -12.18 -11.87
CA PRO A 162 15.69 -12.88 -12.98
C PRO A 162 14.73 -13.92 -13.57
N VAL A 163 14.74 -14.05 -14.89
CA VAL A 163 13.98 -15.08 -15.60
C VAL A 163 14.91 -16.18 -16.05
N SER A 164 14.43 -17.44 -15.97
CA SER A 164 15.14 -18.57 -16.57
C SER A 164 14.99 -18.49 -18.09
N SER A 165 16.09 -18.53 -18.79
CA SER A 165 16.12 -18.66 -20.27
C SER A 165 15.68 -20.04 -20.72
#